data_86d4c2373f7c91cb325d3a5d0112fd4d
#
_entry.id   86d4c2373f7c91cb325d3a5d0112fd4d
#
_cell.length_a   1.000
_cell.length_b   1.000
_cell.length_c   1.000
_cell.angle_alpha   90.00
_cell.angle_beta   90.00
_cell.angle_gamma   90.00
#
_symmetry.space_group_name_H-M   'P 1'
#
loop_
_entity.id
_entity.type
_entity.pdbx_description
1 polymer ?
#
loop_
_entity_poly.entity_id
_entity_poly.type
_entity_poly.pdbx_seq_one_letter_code
_entity_poly.pdbx_strand_id
1 'polypeptide(L)'
;LFPEKFFYVPMTKHKDANDFIMNGDQDDLKWSGLKPQRFSPDNFFVGDYEVEKAISTENPYEYVPTGHSGIDDKIRGLVKGGLTFIKAMRGQGKTELIRYFEVGLLKQDTKVAMLHMEEMKSTTYRAMATYELGCNVRTKEDARDNGVTEDQVILAAKIASQDDKTIVFEMRGHDDPMHLLDYVRLATTVYGAEFIFIDHVQRLAYLSNAGVEGATSTLTTLGARMAQLAKELNIGVIFISQVNDDGRTKYAASLEEEAIVCIKLERDTESEDETIRNTTNFIVDKNRPFAKLGKAGSVYYDPDTTVLEEVSFQV
;
A
#
# COMPACT_ATOMS: atom_id res chain seq x y z
N LEU A 1 -30.70 -15.84 28.29
CA LEU A 1 -29.31 -15.84 28.74
C LEU A 1 -29.01 -14.48 29.33
N PHE A 2 -28.49 -14.43 30.55
CA PHE A 2 -28.13 -13.20 31.26
C PHE A 2 -26.61 -13.12 31.27
N PRO A 3 -25.95 -12.47 30.27
CA PRO A 3 -24.49 -12.44 30.11
C PRO A 3 -23.76 -11.84 31.31
N GLU A 4 -24.42 -10.98 32.09
CA GLU A 4 -23.87 -10.43 33.33
C GLU A 4 -23.60 -11.44 34.44
N LYS A 5 -24.10 -12.68 34.31
CA LYS A 5 -23.93 -13.76 35.28
C LYS A 5 -22.91 -14.81 34.86
N PHE A 6 -22.34 -14.68 33.66
CA PHE A 6 -21.37 -15.64 33.18
C PHE A 6 -19.95 -15.10 33.33
N PHE A 7 -19.15 -15.87 34.03
CA PHE A 7 -17.71 -15.62 34.19
C PHE A 7 -16.96 -16.89 33.78
N TYR A 8 -15.80 -16.73 33.20
CA TYR A 8 -14.86 -17.79 32.94
C TYR A 8 -13.51 -17.47 33.54
N VAL A 9 -12.73 -18.49 33.79
CA VAL A 9 -11.36 -18.35 34.27
C VAL A 9 -10.44 -18.75 33.11
N PRO A 10 -9.64 -17.84 32.55
CA PRO A 10 -8.71 -18.19 31.51
C PRO A 10 -7.64 -19.13 32.03
N MET A 11 -7.46 -20.27 31.39
CA MET A 11 -6.40 -21.23 31.67
C MET A 11 -5.15 -20.82 30.88
N THR A 12 -4.21 -20.15 31.50
CA THR A 12 -3.03 -19.54 30.82
C THR A 12 -1.85 -20.48 30.68
N LYS A 13 -1.73 -21.50 31.54
CA LYS A 13 -0.58 -22.41 31.61
C LYS A 13 -0.87 -23.81 31.07
N HIS A 14 -2.05 -24.31 31.34
CA HIS A 14 -2.50 -25.63 30.95
C HIS A 14 -3.90 -25.59 30.34
N LYS A 15 -4.25 -26.65 29.62
CA LYS A 15 -5.50 -26.72 28.85
C LYS A 15 -6.76 -26.73 29.74
N ASP A 16 -6.68 -27.43 30.86
CA ASP A 16 -7.78 -27.59 31.81
C ASP A 16 -7.27 -27.82 33.24
N ALA A 17 -8.18 -27.87 34.20
CA ALA A 17 -7.85 -28.04 35.61
C ALA A 17 -7.15 -29.36 35.91
N ASN A 18 -7.46 -30.44 35.16
CA ASN A 18 -6.83 -31.73 35.33
C ASN A 18 -5.36 -31.69 34.90
N ASP A 19 -5.03 -31.00 33.81
CA ASP A 19 -3.67 -30.83 33.36
C ASP A 19 -2.83 -30.03 34.39
N PHE A 20 -3.40 -29.05 35.10
CA PHE A 20 -2.74 -28.37 36.24
C PHE A 20 -2.39 -29.35 37.36
N ILE A 21 -3.32 -30.24 37.73
CA ILE A 21 -3.12 -31.23 38.79
C ILE A 21 -2.04 -32.23 38.37
N MET A 22 -2.10 -32.75 37.17
CA MET A 22 -1.16 -33.76 36.66
C MET A 22 0.26 -33.25 36.51
N ASN A 23 0.43 -31.96 36.30
CA ASN A 23 1.75 -31.30 36.18
C ASN A 23 2.27 -30.73 37.52
N GLY A 24 1.55 -30.92 38.63
CA GLY A 24 1.97 -30.46 39.95
C GLY A 24 1.78 -28.94 40.20
N ASP A 25 1.06 -28.25 39.30
CA ASP A 25 0.81 -26.82 39.36
C ASP A 25 -0.55 -26.47 40.02
N GLN A 26 -1.00 -27.33 40.92
CA GLN A 26 -2.30 -27.17 41.59
C GLN A 26 -2.40 -25.88 42.43
N ASP A 27 -1.30 -25.32 42.87
CA ASP A 27 -1.28 -24.03 43.58
C ASP A 27 -1.61 -22.85 42.69
N ASP A 28 -1.36 -22.96 41.40
CA ASP A 28 -1.74 -21.97 40.39
C ASP A 28 -3.26 -22.01 40.09
N LEU A 29 -3.94 -23.11 40.42
CA LEU A 29 -5.41 -23.23 40.39
C LEU A 29 -6.12 -22.52 41.55
N LYS A 30 -5.39 -22.12 42.59
CA LYS A 30 -6.02 -21.40 43.71
C LYS A 30 -6.57 -20.06 43.22
N TRP A 31 -7.80 -19.79 43.62
CA TRP A 31 -8.55 -18.58 43.25
C TRP A 31 -7.81 -17.25 43.42
N SER A 32 -6.74 -17.21 44.25
CA SER A 32 -5.91 -16.03 44.41
C SER A 32 -5.08 -15.67 43.17
N GLY A 33 -4.86 -16.60 42.24
CA GLY A 33 -4.17 -16.38 40.97
C GLY A 33 -5.07 -16.31 39.73
N LEU A 34 -6.30 -16.81 39.87
CA LEU A 34 -7.24 -16.88 38.76
C LEU A 34 -8.26 -15.75 38.88
N LYS A 35 -8.12 -14.68 38.11
CA LYS A 35 -9.12 -13.63 38.03
C LYS A 35 -10.25 -14.07 37.10
N PRO A 36 -11.48 -14.34 37.62
CA PRO A 36 -12.61 -14.65 36.76
C PRO A 36 -12.90 -13.47 35.85
N GLN A 37 -12.98 -13.74 34.57
CA GLN A 37 -13.32 -12.74 33.58
C GLN A 37 -14.80 -12.86 33.21
N ARG A 38 -15.47 -11.74 33.05
CA ARG A 38 -16.85 -11.72 32.58
C ARG A 38 -16.88 -12.26 31.16
N PHE A 39 -17.82 -13.19 30.87
CA PHE A 39 -18.04 -13.62 29.50
C PHE A 39 -18.43 -12.43 28.63
N SER A 40 -17.72 -12.24 27.55
CA SER A 40 -18.01 -11.26 26.51
C SER A 40 -18.04 -11.97 25.16
N PRO A 41 -18.99 -11.67 24.27
CA PRO A 41 -18.91 -12.13 22.89
C PRO A 41 -17.59 -11.70 22.24
N ASP A 42 -17.10 -12.44 21.24
CA ASP A 42 -15.79 -12.25 20.61
C ASP A 42 -15.52 -10.82 20.09
N ASN A 43 -16.59 -10.04 19.82
CA ASN A 43 -16.50 -8.68 19.31
C ASN A 43 -16.72 -7.61 20.39
N PHE A 44 -16.77 -8.00 21.67
CA PHE A 44 -16.98 -7.07 22.78
C PHE A 44 -15.76 -7.05 23.69
N PHE A 45 -15.10 -5.92 23.77
CA PHE A 45 -13.90 -5.69 24.56
C PHE A 45 -14.27 -4.88 25.80
N VAL A 46 -14.17 -5.46 27.01
CA VAL A 46 -14.64 -4.84 28.24
C VAL A 46 -13.64 -5.04 29.37
N GLY A 47 -13.27 -3.93 30.03
CA GLY A 47 -12.46 -3.93 31.25
C GLY A 47 -10.98 -3.64 31.02
N ASP A 48 -10.28 -3.40 32.13
CA ASP A 48 -8.88 -2.94 32.14
C ASP A 48 -7.92 -3.90 31.46
N TYR A 49 -8.19 -5.20 31.51
CA TYR A 49 -7.37 -6.22 30.83
C TYR A 49 -7.36 -6.03 29.31
N GLU A 50 -8.53 -5.76 28.70
CA GLU A 50 -8.63 -5.51 27.26
C GLU A 50 -7.96 -4.19 26.87
N VAL A 51 -8.04 -3.17 27.73
CA VAL A 51 -7.30 -1.90 27.54
C VAL A 51 -5.80 -2.14 27.55
N GLU A 52 -5.30 -2.86 28.55
CA GLU A 52 -3.87 -3.18 28.69
C GLU A 52 -3.37 -4.02 27.51
N LYS A 53 -4.13 -5.02 27.12
CA LYS A 53 -3.84 -5.88 25.96
C LYS A 53 -3.81 -5.07 24.65
N ALA A 54 -4.85 -4.27 24.39
CA ALA A 54 -4.93 -3.47 23.18
C ALA A 54 -3.76 -2.49 23.06
N ILE A 55 -3.42 -1.77 24.13
CA ILE A 55 -2.31 -0.81 24.10
C ILE A 55 -0.94 -1.51 23.98
N SER A 56 -0.76 -2.66 24.59
CA SER A 56 0.53 -3.36 24.60
C SER A 56 0.78 -4.23 23.36
N THR A 57 -0.27 -4.71 22.70
CA THR A 57 -0.14 -5.65 21.58
C THR A 57 -0.56 -5.08 20.22
N GLU A 58 -1.39 -4.04 20.21
CA GLU A 58 -1.88 -3.44 18.97
C GLU A 58 -1.11 -2.18 18.62
N ASN A 59 -0.42 -2.20 17.47
CA ASN A 59 0.07 -0.98 16.85
C ASN A 59 -1.00 -0.56 15.82
N PRO A 60 -1.78 0.51 16.07
CA PRO A 60 -2.88 0.88 15.19
C PRO A 60 -2.43 1.24 13.78
N TYR A 61 -1.16 1.65 13.63
CA TYR A 61 -0.58 1.98 12.33
C TYR A 61 0.92 1.71 12.32
N GLU A 62 1.35 0.94 11.33
CA GLU A 62 2.75 0.77 10.97
C GLU A 62 3.02 1.55 9.68
N TYR A 63 4.14 2.27 9.61
CA TYR A 63 4.50 3.12 8.48
C TYR A 63 5.85 2.72 7.95
N VAL A 64 5.98 2.73 6.62
CA VAL A 64 7.27 2.59 5.94
C VAL A 64 7.52 3.88 5.17
N PRO A 65 8.64 4.59 5.42
CA PRO A 65 8.94 5.83 4.74
C PRO A 65 8.91 5.66 3.22
N THR A 66 8.42 6.66 2.50
CA THR A 66 8.38 6.65 1.03
C THR A 66 9.76 6.88 0.41
N GLY A 67 10.68 7.42 1.18
CA GLY A 67 11.95 7.95 0.72
C GLY A 67 11.87 9.40 0.23
N HIS A 68 10.69 10.04 0.30
CA HIS A 68 10.49 11.46 -0.01
C HIS A 68 10.24 12.26 1.27
N SER A 69 11.17 13.14 1.62
CA SER A 69 11.19 13.82 2.92
C SER A 69 9.90 14.61 3.22
N GLY A 70 9.38 15.34 2.24
CA GLY A 70 8.18 16.17 2.42
C GLY A 70 6.90 15.34 2.60
N ILE A 71 6.78 14.19 1.94
CA ILE A 71 5.66 13.26 2.14
C ILE A 71 5.78 12.64 3.52
N ASP A 72 6.97 12.14 3.87
CA ASP A 72 7.20 11.43 5.14
C ASP A 72 7.01 12.36 6.35
N ASP A 73 7.31 13.67 6.22
CA ASP A 73 6.96 14.66 7.27
C ASP A 73 5.44 14.77 7.50
N LYS A 74 4.65 14.66 6.43
CA LYS A 74 3.18 14.77 6.50
C LYS A 74 2.52 13.49 7.00
N ILE A 75 2.89 12.33 6.43
CA ILE A 75 2.18 11.07 6.64
C ILE A 75 3.01 10.00 7.36
N ARG A 76 4.26 10.28 7.69
CA ARG A 76 5.26 9.36 8.26
C ARG A 76 5.66 8.18 7.38
N GLY A 77 5.20 8.16 6.14
CA GLY A 77 5.38 7.06 5.20
C GLY A 77 4.07 6.40 4.77
N LEU A 78 4.17 5.38 3.93
CA LEU A 78 3.02 4.58 3.51
C LEU A 78 2.54 3.72 4.67
N VAL A 79 1.22 3.70 4.89
CA VAL A 79 0.61 3.02 6.02
C VAL A 79 0.35 1.54 5.69
N LYS A 80 0.68 0.63 6.62
CA LYS A 80 0.17 -0.75 6.62
C LYS A 80 -1.20 -0.81 7.32
N GLY A 81 -1.95 -1.85 7.04
CA GLY A 81 -3.31 -2.03 7.56
C GLY A 81 -4.33 -1.09 6.94
N GLY A 82 -4.05 -0.53 5.76
CA GLY A 82 -4.98 0.39 5.11
C GLY A 82 -4.68 0.73 3.66
N LEU A 83 -5.53 1.62 3.12
CA LEU A 83 -5.44 2.07 1.74
C LEU A 83 -4.82 3.47 1.66
N THR A 84 -3.90 3.64 0.72
CA THR A 84 -3.42 4.95 0.24
C THR A 84 -3.94 5.18 -1.17
N PHE A 85 -4.50 6.34 -1.41
CA PHE A 85 -5.07 6.70 -2.70
C PHE A 85 -4.28 7.85 -3.34
N ILE A 86 -3.73 7.60 -4.53
CA ILE A 86 -2.98 8.60 -5.29
C ILE A 86 -3.81 9.03 -6.48
N LYS A 87 -4.06 10.32 -6.61
CA LYS A 87 -4.87 10.88 -7.69
C LYS A 87 -4.14 11.96 -8.48
N ALA A 88 -4.29 11.89 -9.80
CA ALA A 88 -3.72 12.88 -10.71
C ALA A 88 -4.49 12.96 -12.01
N MET A 89 -4.44 14.09 -12.68
CA MET A 89 -4.93 14.22 -14.05
C MET A 89 -4.08 13.40 -15.03
N ARG A 90 -4.58 13.24 -16.24
CA ARG A 90 -3.84 12.57 -17.30
C ARG A 90 -2.54 13.33 -17.59
N GLY A 91 -1.45 12.58 -17.82
CA GLY A 91 -0.15 13.17 -18.18
C GLY A 91 0.68 13.73 -17.02
N GLN A 92 0.19 13.67 -15.77
CA GLN A 92 0.90 14.19 -14.59
C GLN A 92 1.95 13.24 -14.00
N GLY A 93 2.37 12.21 -14.71
CA GLY A 93 3.47 11.34 -14.27
C GLY A 93 3.12 10.29 -13.22
N LYS A 94 1.83 9.87 -13.11
CA LYS A 94 1.37 8.89 -12.12
C LYS A 94 2.20 7.61 -12.06
N THR A 95 2.38 6.97 -13.18
CA THR A 95 3.10 5.69 -13.28
C THR A 95 4.57 5.84 -12.87
N GLU A 96 5.19 6.97 -13.23
CA GLU A 96 6.57 7.22 -12.83
C GLU A 96 6.71 7.46 -11.33
N LEU A 97 5.74 8.17 -10.73
CA LEU A 97 5.71 8.34 -9.28
C LEU A 97 5.55 7.01 -8.53
N ILE A 98 4.73 6.11 -9.06
CA ILE A 98 4.58 4.79 -8.45
C ILE A 98 5.91 4.07 -8.42
N ARG A 99 6.64 4.07 -9.52
CA ARG A 99 7.98 3.48 -9.60
C ARG A 99 8.96 4.10 -8.63
N TYR A 100 8.89 5.41 -8.44
CA TYR A 100 9.67 6.11 -7.45
C TYR A 100 9.41 5.54 -6.03
N PHE A 101 8.14 5.34 -5.66
CA PHE A 101 7.79 4.75 -4.37
C PHE A 101 8.13 3.26 -4.29
N GLU A 102 7.88 2.48 -5.34
CA GLU A 102 8.22 1.06 -5.41
C GLU A 102 9.72 0.85 -5.17
N VAL A 103 10.56 1.58 -5.90
CA VAL A 103 12.01 1.54 -5.75
C VAL A 103 12.44 2.05 -4.37
N GLY A 104 11.80 3.11 -3.86
CA GLY A 104 12.05 3.65 -2.53
C GLY A 104 11.79 2.62 -1.42
N LEU A 105 10.68 1.88 -1.49
CA LEU A 105 10.34 0.81 -0.55
C LEU A 105 11.31 -0.39 -0.66
N LEU A 106 11.65 -0.81 -1.87
CA LEU A 106 12.60 -1.90 -2.09
C LEU A 106 13.97 -1.57 -1.47
N LYS A 107 14.46 -0.34 -1.60
CA LYS A 107 15.70 0.13 -0.95
C LYS A 107 15.65 0.08 0.58
N GLN A 108 14.46 0.00 1.17
CA GLN A 108 14.22 -0.16 2.61
C GLN A 108 13.93 -1.60 3.03
N ASP A 109 14.33 -2.57 2.21
CA ASP A 109 14.18 -4.00 2.49
C ASP A 109 12.71 -4.49 2.52
N THR A 110 11.78 -3.73 1.93
CA THR A 110 10.34 -4.00 1.96
C THR A 110 9.91 -4.77 0.72
N LYS A 111 9.11 -5.82 0.89
CA LYS A 111 8.55 -6.61 -0.23
C LYS A 111 7.35 -5.91 -0.87
N VAL A 112 7.41 -5.73 -2.17
CA VAL A 112 6.41 -4.99 -2.96
C VAL A 112 5.80 -5.87 -4.03
N ALA A 113 4.47 -5.87 -4.13
CA ALA A 113 3.74 -6.45 -5.25
C ALA A 113 3.17 -5.35 -6.14
N MET A 114 3.31 -5.53 -7.46
CA MET A 114 3.01 -4.53 -8.47
C MET A 114 2.01 -5.07 -9.48
N LEU A 115 0.89 -4.38 -9.66
CA LEU A 115 -0.06 -4.60 -10.74
C LEU A 115 -0.11 -3.38 -11.65
N HIS A 116 0.68 -3.41 -12.72
CA HIS A 116 0.67 -2.40 -13.77
C HIS A 116 -0.23 -2.86 -14.92
N MET A 117 -1.50 -2.43 -14.92
CA MET A 117 -2.52 -2.94 -15.84
C MET A 117 -2.38 -2.45 -17.28
N GLU A 118 -1.58 -1.43 -17.54
CA GLU A 118 -1.36 -0.84 -18.87
C GLU A 118 0.01 -1.17 -19.45
N GLU A 119 0.88 -1.79 -18.68
CA GLU A 119 2.26 -2.06 -19.08
C GLU A 119 2.58 -3.54 -19.07
N MET A 120 3.55 -3.91 -19.92
CA MET A 120 4.16 -5.22 -19.85
C MET A 120 5.16 -5.28 -18.70
N LYS A 121 5.31 -6.43 -18.09
CA LYS A 121 6.33 -6.67 -17.02
C LYS A 121 7.75 -6.28 -17.45
N SER A 122 8.09 -6.40 -18.73
CA SER A 122 9.39 -5.95 -19.25
C SER A 122 9.59 -4.44 -19.11
N THR A 123 8.53 -3.64 -19.26
CA THR A 123 8.56 -2.18 -19.06
C THR A 123 8.84 -1.87 -17.58
N THR A 124 8.18 -2.58 -16.66
CA THR A 124 8.42 -2.45 -15.21
C THR A 124 9.88 -2.72 -14.86
N TYR A 125 10.43 -3.87 -15.29
CA TYR A 125 11.81 -4.22 -14.96
C TYR A 125 12.85 -3.29 -15.62
N ARG A 126 12.62 -2.82 -16.84
CA ARG A 126 13.50 -1.80 -17.46
C ARG A 126 13.43 -0.46 -16.76
N ALA A 127 12.27 -0.08 -16.26
CA ALA A 127 12.12 1.11 -15.42
C ALA A 127 12.93 0.99 -14.12
N MET A 128 12.87 -0.16 -13.44
CA MET A 128 13.67 -0.42 -12.26
C MET A 128 15.18 -0.38 -12.57
N ALA A 129 15.60 -0.96 -13.70
CA ALA A 129 16.99 -0.87 -14.17
C ALA A 129 17.43 0.58 -14.45
N THR A 130 16.52 1.42 -14.96
CA THR A 130 16.77 2.86 -15.17
C THR A 130 17.09 3.56 -13.85
N TYR A 131 16.33 3.30 -12.79
CA TYR A 131 16.61 3.85 -11.46
C TYR A 131 17.91 3.34 -10.84
N GLU A 132 18.29 2.09 -11.14
CA GLU A 132 19.55 1.51 -10.64
C GLU A 132 20.78 2.04 -11.36
N LEU A 133 20.67 2.23 -12.69
CA LEU A 133 21.76 2.72 -13.53
C LEU A 133 21.90 4.23 -13.55
N GLY A 134 20.84 4.97 -13.20
CA GLY A 134 20.80 6.42 -13.28
C GLY A 134 20.85 6.95 -14.72
N CYS A 135 20.49 6.14 -15.72
CA CYS A 135 20.39 6.54 -17.12
C CYS A 135 19.24 5.80 -17.81
N ASN A 136 18.70 6.40 -18.86
CA ASN A 136 17.55 5.85 -19.58
C ASN A 136 17.92 4.53 -20.30
N VAL A 137 17.29 3.42 -19.88
CA VAL A 137 17.39 2.09 -20.50
C VAL A 137 16.01 1.49 -20.77
N ARG A 138 15.00 2.34 -20.93
CA ARG A 138 13.57 1.97 -21.10
C ARG A 138 13.34 1.11 -22.35
N THR A 139 14.08 1.41 -23.42
CA THR A 139 14.10 0.61 -24.64
C THR A 139 15.50 0.03 -24.91
N LYS A 140 15.61 -0.85 -25.89
CA LYS A 140 16.92 -1.37 -26.33
C LYS A 140 17.74 -0.30 -27.02
N GLU A 141 17.07 0.63 -27.68
CA GLU A 141 17.67 1.78 -28.34
C GLU A 141 18.25 2.72 -27.28
N ASP A 142 17.48 3.11 -26.28
CA ASP A 142 17.94 3.97 -25.18
C ASP A 142 19.17 3.38 -24.45
N ALA A 143 19.12 2.06 -24.16
CA ALA A 143 20.25 1.38 -23.52
C ALA A 143 21.52 1.48 -24.38
N ARG A 144 21.40 1.25 -25.71
CA ARG A 144 22.51 1.34 -26.65
C ARG A 144 23.07 2.76 -26.74
N ASP A 145 22.19 3.76 -26.81
CA ASP A 145 22.58 5.16 -26.92
C ASP A 145 23.30 5.66 -25.67
N ASN A 146 22.97 5.08 -24.50
CA ASN A 146 23.65 5.29 -23.22
C ASN A 146 24.86 4.34 -23.01
N GLY A 147 25.25 3.54 -24.02
CA GLY A 147 26.40 2.65 -23.94
C GLY A 147 26.21 1.46 -22.98
N VAL A 148 24.96 1.11 -22.66
CA VAL A 148 24.59 0.02 -21.76
C VAL A 148 24.19 -1.22 -22.55
N THR A 149 24.78 -2.36 -22.22
CA THR A 149 24.43 -3.66 -22.85
C THR A 149 23.16 -4.25 -22.22
N GLU A 150 22.48 -5.14 -22.95
CA GLU A 150 21.30 -5.83 -22.39
C GLU A 150 21.63 -6.68 -21.15
N ASP A 151 22.82 -7.26 -21.07
CA ASP A 151 23.27 -8.00 -19.88
C ASP A 151 23.41 -7.07 -18.66
N GLN A 152 23.89 -5.85 -18.85
CA GLN A 152 23.95 -4.83 -17.81
C GLN A 152 22.55 -4.39 -17.38
N VAL A 153 21.63 -4.21 -18.32
CA VAL A 153 20.22 -3.90 -18.01
C VAL A 153 19.58 -5.03 -17.19
N ILE A 154 19.80 -6.28 -17.59
CA ILE A 154 19.28 -7.45 -16.85
C ILE A 154 19.87 -7.50 -15.44
N LEU A 155 21.18 -7.27 -15.30
CA LEU A 155 21.85 -7.26 -13.98
C LEU A 155 21.28 -6.13 -13.10
N ALA A 156 21.16 -4.92 -13.63
CA ALA A 156 20.60 -3.79 -12.92
C ALA A 156 19.14 -4.03 -12.50
N ALA A 157 18.32 -4.60 -13.38
CA ALA A 157 16.95 -5.00 -13.02
C ALA A 157 16.91 -6.00 -11.87
N LYS A 158 17.79 -7.02 -11.88
CA LYS A 158 17.89 -7.99 -10.78
C LYS A 158 18.32 -7.33 -9.47
N ILE A 159 19.28 -6.40 -9.50
CA ILE A 159 19.72 -5.64 -8.32
C ILE A 159 18.56 -4.81 -7.78
N ALA A 160 17.90 -4.02 -8.64
CA ALA A 160 16.80 -3.15 -8.26
C ALA A 160 15.58 -3.92 -7.74
N SER A 161 15.30 -5.11 -8.30
CA SER A 161 14.19 -5.97 -7.84
C SER A 161 14.49 -6.73 -6.56
N GLN A 162 15.74 -6.74 -6.10
CA GLN A 162 16.17 -7.40 -4.87
C GLN A 162 15.70 -8.86 -4.74
N ASP A 163 15.96 -9.66 -5.77
CA ASP A 163 15.60 -11.07 -5.88
C ASP A 163 14.09 -11.34 -5.69
N ASP A 164 13.67 -11.81 -4.52
CA ASP A 164 12.31 -12.23 -4.22
C ASP A 164 11.44 -11.11 -3.61
N LYS A 165 11.93 -9.86 -3.55
CA LYS A 165 11.18 -8.75 -2.95
C LYS A 165 10.23 -8.05 -3.90
N THR A 166 10.40 -8.25 -5.20
CA THR A 166 9.51 -7.71 -6.22
C THR A 166 8.60 -8.79 -6.77
N ILE A 167 7.31 -8.64 -6.58
CA ILE A 167 6.27 -9.51 -7.12
C ILE A 167 5.51 -8.73 -8.19
N VAL A 168 5.67 -9.10 -9.47
CA VAL A 168 4.87 -8.52 -10.56
C VAL A 168 3.75 -9.51 -10.91
N PHE A 169 2.50 -9.06 -10.84
CA PHE A 169 1.37 -9.87 -11.24
C PHE A 169 0.53 -9.16 -12.31
N GLU A 170 -0.15 -9.93 -13.12
CA GLU A 170 -0.93 -9.43 -14.27
C GLU A 170 -2.37 -9.95 -14.15
N MET A 171 -3.34 -9.06 -14.42
CA MET A 171 -4.73 -9.46 -14.63
C MET A 171 -5.03 -9.53 -16.12
N ARG A 172 -5.72 -10.57 -16.54
CA ARG A 172 -6.14 -10.74 -17.93
C ARG A 172 -7.43 -9.97 -18.21
N GLY A 173 -7.64 -9.57 -19.46
CA GLY A 173 -8.77 -8.74 -19.86
C GLY A 173 -10.16 -9.36 -19.67
N HIS A 174 -10.25 -10.62 -19.27
CA HIS A 174 -11.49 -11.34 -18.95
C HIS A 174 -11.59 -11.73 -17.45
N ASP A 175 -10.61 -11.36 -16.62
CA ASP A 175 -10.65 -11.65 -15.21
C ASP A 175 -11.74 -10.80 -14.52
N ASP A 176 -12.44 -11.40 -13.57
CA ASP A 176 -13.33 -10.64 -12.68
C ASP A 176 -12.49 -9.71 -11.80
N PRO A 177 -12.81 -8.40 -11.72
CA PRO A 177 -12.13 -7.48 -10.82
C PRO A 177 -12.03 -7.96 -9.37
N MET A 178 -12.97 -8.78 -8.91
CA MET A 178 -12.97 -9.33 -7.56
C MET A 178 -11.85 -10.36 -7.32
N HIS A 179 -11.30 -10.99 -8.37
CA HIS A 179 -10.11 -11.85 -8.25
C HIS A 179 -8.87 -11.09 -7.78
N LEU A 180 -8.87 -9.76 -7.88
CA LEU A 180 -7.80 -8.96 -7.31
C LEU A 180 -7.59 -9.22 -5.81
N LEU A 181 -8.67 -9.46 -5.05
CA LEU A 181 -8.57 -9.80 -3.63
C LEU A 181 -7.80 -11.12 -3.41
N ASP A 182 -8.02 -12.11 -4.27
CA ASP A 182 -7.31 -13.39 -4.20
C ASP A 182 -5.83 -13.23 -4.57
N TYR A 183 -5.53 -12.43 -5.59
CA TYR A 183 -4.15 -12.11 -5.97
C TYR A 183 -3.41 -11.36 -4.87
N VAL A 184 -4.04 -10.37 -4.23
CA VAL A 184 -3.47 -9.64 -3.10
C VAL A 184 -3.23 -10.59 -1.91
N ARG A 185 -4.21 -11.45 -1.59
CA ARG A 185 -4.04 -12.45 -0.54
C ARG A 185 -2.87 -13.41 -0.84
N LEU A 186 -2.78 -13.90 -2.08
CA LEU A 186 -1.69 -14.77 -2.52
C LEU A 186 -0.32 -14.07 -2.45
N ALA A 187 -0.23 -12.84 -2.97
CA ALA A 187 1.00 -12.04 -2.93
C ALA A 187 1.50 -11.84 -1.50
N THR A 188 0.58 -11.65 -0.55
CA THR A 188 0.92 -11.46 0.86
C THR A 188 1.23 -12.77 1.57
N THR A 189 0.34 -13.77 1.50
CA THR A 189 0.46 -14.97 2.34
C THR A 189 1.51 -15.96 1.85
N VAL A 190 1.78 -16.00 0.55
CA VAL A 190 2.75 -16.93 -0.06
C VAL A 190 4.07 -16.24 -0.35
N TYR A 191 4.04 -15.03 -0.90
CA TYR A 191 5.25 -14.32 -1.31
C TYR A 191 5.72 -13.26 -0.30
N GLY A 192 4.89 -12.94 0.70
CA GLY A 192 5.25 -12.04 1.78
C GLY A 192 5.20 -10.56 1.40
N ALA A 193 4.42 -10.17 0.39
CA ALA A 193 4.27 -8.77 0.01
C ALA A 193 3.71 -7.94 1.18
N GLU A 194 4.33 -6.81 1.45
CA GLU A 194 3.95 -5.86 2.49
C GLU A 194 3.21 -4.66 1.92
N PHE A 195 3.52 -4.30 0.69
CA PHE A 195 2.83 -3.25 -0.06
C PHE A 195 2.41 -3.74 -1.44
N ILE A 196 1.20 -3.33 -1.84
CA ILE A 196 0.60 -3.69 -3.12
C ILE A 196 0.27 -2.40 -3.88
N PHE A 197 0.86 -2.21 -5.05
CA PHE A 197 0.58 -1.11 -5.96
C PHE A 197 -0.34 -1.55 -7.08
N ILE A 198 -1.39 -0.76 -7.35
CA ILE A 198 -2.40 -1.05 -8.37
C ILE A 198 -2.56 0.17 -9.28
N ASP A 199 -1.95 0.11 -10.46
CA ASP A 199 -1.96 1.15 -11.50
C ASP A 199 -2.69 0.64 -12.75
N HIS A 200 -3.84 1.21 -13.10
CA HIS A 200 -4.68 2.15 -12.36
C HIS A 200 -6.10 1.58 -12.22
N VAL A 201 -6.76 2.01 -11.18
CA VAL A 201 -8.03 1.44 -10.72
C VAL A 201 -9.18 1.52 -11.74
N GLN A 202 -9.19 2.50 -12.65
CA GLN A 202 -10.24 2.60 -13.67
C GLN A 202 -10.23 1.41 -14.65
N ARG A 203 -9.08 0.77 -14.84
CA ARG A 203 -8.99 -0.43 -15.66
C ARG A 203 -9.82 -1.58 -15.10
N LEU A 204 -9.85 -1.72 -13.77
CA LEU A 204 -10.71 -2.69 -13.08
C LEU A 204 -12.20 -2.44 -13.36
N ALA A 205 -12.61 -1.17 -13.45
CA ALA A 205 -13.98 -0.82 -13.78
C ALA A 205 -14.38 -1.31 -15.18
N TYR A 206 -13.47 -1.24 -16.15
CA TYR A 206 -13.74 -1.71 -17.52
C TYR A 206 -13.79 -3.24 -17.63
N LEU A 207 -13.11 -3.97 -16.77
CA LEU A 207 -13.16 -5.44 -16.75
C LEU A 207 -14.52 -5.96 -16.29
N SER A 208 -15.30 -5.18 -15.55
CA SER A 208 -16.59 -5.62 -15.02
C SER A 208 -17.69 -5.87 -16.08
N ASN A 209 -17.51 -5.38 -17.33
CA ASN A 209 -18.49 -5.44 -18.43
C ASN A 209 -19.92 -4.97 -18.06
N ALA A 210 -20.12 -4.30 -16.94
CA ALA A 210 -21.42 -4.03 -16.34
C ALA A 210 -21.97 -2.60 -16.56
N GLY A 211 -21.40 -1.87 -17.54
CA GLY A 211 -21.74 -0.47 -17.76
C GLY A 211 -21.29 0.46 -16.61
N VAL A 212 -21.69 1.73 -16.65
CA VAL A 212 -21.21 2.76 -15.71
C VAL A 212 -21.65 2.48 -14.27
N GLU A 213 -22.90 2.11 -14.04
CA GLU A 213 -23.43 1.82 -12.71
C GLU A 213 -22.82 0.56 -12.12
N GLY A 214 -22.68 -0.48 -12.92
CA GLY A 214 -22.03 -1.72 -12.50
C GLY A 214 -20.55 -1.53 -12.20
N ALA A 215 -19.82 -0.73 -12.97
CA ALA A 215 -18.44 -0.38 -12.73
C ALA A 215 -18.26 0.34 -11.36
N THR A 216 -19.11 1.31 -11.06
CA THR A 216 -19.11 2.02 -9.77
C THR A 216 -19.42 1.08 -8.62
N SER A 217 -20.45 0.23 -8.75
CA SER A 217 -20.81 -0.75 -7.72
C SER A 217 -19.69 -1.77 -7.46
N THR A 218 -19.05 -2.26 -8.53
CA THR A 218 -17.90 -3.17 -8.42
C THR A 218 -16.74 -2.53 -7.68
N LEU A 219 -16.34 -1.31 -8.05
CA LEU A 219 -15.25 -0.61 -7.37
C LEU A 219 -15.59 -0.26 -5.90
N THR A 220 -16.85 0.07 -5.62
CA THR A 220 -17.31 0.29 -4.23
C THR A 220 -17.16 -0.97 -3.39
N THR A 221 -17.63 -2.10 -3.90
CA THR A 221 -17.50 -3.39 -3.20
C THR A 221 -16.04 -3.82 -3.06
N LEU A 222 -15.26 -3.65 -4.12
CA LEU A 222 -13.83 -3.96 -4.11
C LEU A 222 -13.07 -3.12 -3.08
N GLY A 223 -13.36 -1.81 -3.02
CA GLY A 223 -12.74 -0.89 -2.07
C GLY A 223 -12.97 -1.28 -0.62
N ALA A 224 -14.22 -1.51 -0.25
CA ALA A 224 -14.57 -1.92 1.11
C ALA A 224 -13.91 -3.26 1.50
N ARG A 225 -13.95 -4.25 0.61
CA ARG A 225 -13.29 -5.55 0.86
C ARG A 225 -11.76 -5.45 0.88
N MET A 226 -11.18 -4.60 0.05
CA MET A 226 -9.74 -4.39 0.03
C MET A 226 -9.27 -3.68 1.31
N ALA A 227 -10.03 -2.69 1.82
CA ALA A 227 -9.74 -2.04 3.08
C ALA A 227 -9.77 -3.03 4.26
N GLN A 228 -10.76 -3.93 4.26
CA GLN A 228 -10.83 -5.00 5.26
C GLN A 228 -9.64 -5.96 5.12
N LEU A 229 -9.32 -6.40 3.90
CA LEU A 229 -8.21 -7.32 3.63
C LEU A 229 -6.85 -6.70 4.02
N ALA A 230 -6.64 -5.42 3.71
CA ALA A 230 -5.43 -4.69 4.08
C ALA A 230 -5.25 -4.68 5.61
N LYS A 231 -6.33 -4.45 6.37
CA LYS A 231 -6.32 -4.48 7.83
C LYS A 231 -6.08 -5.90 8.38
N GLU A 232 -6.75 -6.93 7.83
CA GLU A 232 -6.58 -8.33 8.26
C GLU A 232 -5.16 -8.84 8.07
N LEU A 233 -4.52 -8.48 6.95
CA LEU A 233 -3.18 -8.94 6.59
C LEU A 233 -2.07 -7.97 7.01
N ASN A 234 -2.41 -6.83 7.61
CA ASN A 234 -1.48 -5.74 7.96
C ASN A 234 -0.59 -5.31 6.80
N ILE A 235 -1.18 -5.06 5.62
CA ILE A 235 -0.48 -4.62 4.41
C ILE A 235 -0.90 -3.22 3.99
N GLY A 236 -0.03 -2.50 3.28
CA GLY A 236 -0.39 -1.26 2.60
C GLY A 236 -0.87 -1.53 1.17
N VAL A 237 -2.04 -1.01 0.80
CA VAL A 237 -2.52 -1.09 -0.59
C VAL A 237 -2.60 0.32 -1.16
N ILE A 238 -1.91 0.54 -2.27
CA ILE A 238 -1.82 1.83 -2.94
C ILE A 238 -2.62 1.75 -4.23
N PHE A 239 -3.73 2.50 -4.27
CA PHE A 239 -4.51 2.67 -5.48
C PHE A 239 -4.14 3.96 -6.19
N ILE A 240 -3.99 3.85 -7.50
CA ILE A 240 -3.75 4.99 -8.35
C ILE A 240 -4.98 5.24 -9.21
N SER A 241 -5.38 6.49 -9.30
CA SER A 241 -6.58 6.92 -10.02
C SER A 241 -6.32 8.14 -10.88
N GLN A 242 -6.91 8.10 -12.05
CA GLN A 242 -7.02 9.28 -12.89
C GLN A 242 -8.23 10.11 -12.45
N VAL A 243 -8.05 11.41 -12.30
CA VAL A 243 -9.13 12.37 -12.08
C VAL A 243 -9.49 13.08 -13.39
N ASN A 244 -10.74 13.57 -13.44
CA ASN A 244 -11.21 14.45 -14.50
C ASN A 244 -10.69 15.88 -14.27
N ASP A 245 -10.94 16.78 -15.22
CA ASP A 245 -10.56 18.19 -15.13
C ASP A 245 -11.18 18.88 -13.90
N ASP A 246 -12.34 18.42 -13.43
CA ASP A 246 -12.97 18.87 -12.18
C ASP A 246 -12.32 18.31 -10.90
N GLY A 247 -11.22 17.56 -11.01
CA GLY A 247 -10.52 16.92 -9.89
C GLY A 247 -11.26 15.73 -9.26
N ARG A 248 -12.36 15.26 -9.89
CA ARG A 248 -13.15 14.11 -9.40
C ARG A 248 -12.64 12.80 -9.98
N THR A 249 -12.56 11.80 -9.13
CA THR A 249 -12.21 10.43 -9.54
C THR A 249 -13.36 9.78 -10.30
N LYS A 250 -13.11 9.39 -11.54
CA LYS A 250 -14.09 8.67 -12.35
C LYS A 250 -14.25 7.25 -11.80
N TYR A 251 -15.45 6.85 -11.35
CA TYR A 251 -15.80 5.54 -10.79
C TYR A 251 -15.14 5.18 -9.44
N ALA A 252 -14.16 5.91 -8.94
CA ALA A 252 -13.33 5.52 -7.80
C ALA A 252 -13.53 6.38 -6.54
N ALA A 253 -14.61 7.17 -6.45
CA ALA A 253 -14.89 8.03 -5.29
C ALA A 253 -14.99 7.20 -3.99
N SER A 254 -15.63 6.04 -4.05
CA SER A 254 -15.75 5.14 -2.90
C SER A 254 -14.40 4.56 -2.42
N LEU A 255 -13.46 4.30 -3.34
CA LEU A 255 -12.10 3.90 -2.98
C LEU A 255 -11.36 5.02 -2.25
N GLU A 256 -11.53 6.28 -2.71
CA GLU A 256 -10.99 7.46 -2.05
C GLU A 256 -11.60 7.65 -0.64
N GLU A 257 -12.90 7.36 -0.48
CA GLU A 257 -13.56 7.40 0.83
C GLU A 257 -13.01 6.36 1.81
N GLU A 258 -12.71 5.14 1.36
CA GLU A 258 -12.11 4.08 2.18
C GLU A 258 -10.64 4.36 2.54
N ALA A 259 -9.92 5.09 1.71
CA ALA A 259 -8.51 5.36 1.93
C ALA A 259 -8.24 6.10 3.27
N ILE A 260 -7.15 5.74 3.92
CA ILE A 260 -6.65 6.40 5.13
C ILE A 260 -5.90 7.68 4.77
N VAL A 261 -5.13 7.62 3.68
CA VAL A 261 -4.34 8.73 3.13
C VAL A 261 -4.71 8.95 1.68
N CYS A 262 -4.87 10.21 1.26
CA CYS A 262 -4.99 10.59 -0.14
C CYS A 262 -3.93 11.62 -0.50
N ILE A 263 -3.25 11.36 -1.61
CA ILE A 263 -2.20 12.23 -2.18
C ILE A 263 -2.66 12.65 -3.57
N LYS A 264 -2.72 13.96 -3.80
CA LYS A 264 -2.99 14.56 -5.10
C LYS A 264 -1.68 14.99 -5.73
N LEU A 265 -1.53 14.73 -7.03
CA LEU A 265 -0.43 15.23 -7.85
C LEU A 265 -0.88 16.46 -8.61
N GLU A 266 -0.03 17.46 -8.66
CA GLU A 266 -0.21 18.67 -9.47
C GLU A 266 1.06 18.97 -10.26
N ARG A 267 0.93 19.08 -11.57
CA ARG A 267 2.01 19.40 -12.49
C ARG A 267 1.48 20.34 -13.57
N ASP A 268 2.19 21.42 -13.81
CA ASP A 268 1.89 22.35 -14.91
C ASP A 268 2.58 21.85 -16.19
N THR A 269 1.87 21.03 -16.95
CA THR A 269 2.37 20.44 -18.20
C THR A 269 2.42 21.43 -19.37
N GLU A 270 1.81 22.61 -19.24
CA GLU A 270 1.74 23.65 -20.28
C GLU A 270 2.77 24.75 -20.08
N SER A 271 3.49 24.75 -18.97
CA SER A 271 4.52 25.76 -18.68
C SER A 271 5.61 25.78 -19.76
N GLU A 272 6.00 26.98 -20.20
CA GLU A 272 7.14 27.17 -21.10
C GLU A 272 8.47 26.87 -20.37
N ASP A 273 8.51 27.06 -19.06
CA ASP A 273 9.67 26.74 -18.24
C ASP A 273 9.76 25.20 -18.06
N GLU A 274 10.85 24.63 -18.54
CA GLU A 274 11.09 23.20 -18.51
C GLU A 274 11.16 22.64 -17.08
N THR A 275 11.73 23.40 -16.15
CA THR A 275 11.82 23.00 -14.74
C THR A 275 10.43 22.89 -14.11
N ILE A 276 9.57 23.90 -14.36
CA ILE A 276 8.19 23.88 -13.88
C ILE A 276 7.41 22.75 -14.55
N ARG A 277 7.55 22.64 -15.88
CA ARG A 277 6.87 21.61 -16.68
C ARG A 277 7.24 20.18 -16.24
N ASN A 278 8.44 19.96 -15.73
CA ASN A 278 8.92 18.65 -15.28
C ASN A 278 8.81 18.44 -13.76
N THR A 279 8.33 19.43 -13.00
CA THR A 279 8.14 19.32 -11.56
C THR A 279 6.71 18.90 -11.22
N THR A 280 6.56 17.84 -10.44
CA THR A 280 5.29 17.38 -9.90
C THR A 280 5.22 17.67 -8.40
N ASN A 281 4.20 18.40 -7.98
CA ASN A 281 3.95 18.75 -6.59
C ASN A 281 3.03 17.72 -5.93
N PHE A 282 3.30 17.39 -4.66
CA PHE A 282 2.47 16.55 -3.83
C PHE A 282 1.60 17.39 -2.91
N ILE A 283 0.32 17.01 -2.83
CA ILE A 283 -0.63 17.60 -1.90
C ILE A 283 -1.31 16.46 -1.15
N VAL A 284 -1.13 16.42 0.15
CA VAL A 284 -1.88 15.52 1.03
C VAL A 284 -3.24 16.17 1.30
N ASP A 285 -4.31 15.61 0.77
CA ASP A 285 -5.68 16.14 0.94
C ASP A 285 -6.54 15.29 1.89
N LYS A 286 -6.04 14.11 2.27
CA LYS A 286 -6.61 13.30 3.34
C LYS A 286 -5.50 12.61 4.14
N ASN A 287 -5.58 12.68 5.46
CA ASN A 287 -4.63 12.04 6.37
C ASN A 287 -5.33 11.78 7.70
N ARG A 288 -6.02 10.64 7.80
CA ARG A 288 -6.79 10.29 8.99
C ARG A 288 -5.94 10.18 10.26
N PRO A 289 -4.73 9.57 10.23
CA PRO A 289 -3.94 9.37 11.44
C PRO A 289 -3.40 10.64 12.06
N PHE A 290 -2.99 11.64 11.24
CA PHE A 290 -2.24 12.81 11.73
C PHE A 290 -2.89 14.13 11.43
N ALA A 291 -3.93 14.17 10.60
CA ALA A 291 -4.60 15.39 10.14
C ALA A 291 -3.68 16.48 9.55
N LYS A 292 -2.42 16.14 9.20
CA LYS A 292 -1.48 17.04 8.52
C LYS A 292 -1.82 17.04 7.02
N LEU A 293 -2.33 18.14 6.51
CA LEU A 293 -2.74 18.33 5.12
C LEU A 293 -1.88 19.36 4.39
N GLY A 294 -2.09 19.49 3.08
CA GLY A 294 -1.47 20.50 2.22
C GLY A 294 -0.22 20.02 1.51
N LYS A 295 0.58 20.97 1.04
CA LYS A 295 1.80 20.69 0.23
C LYS A 295 2.76 19.77 0.98
N ALA A 296 3.27 18.77 0.29
CA ALA A 296 4.13 17.72 0.82
C ALA A 296 5.42 17.52 -0.01
N GLY A 297 5.92 18.60 -0.59
CA GLY A 297 7.11 18.56 -1.43
C GLY A 297 6.82 18.32 -2.90
N SER A 298 7.88 18.08 -3.66
CA SER A 298 7.82 17.88 -5.11
C SER A 298 8.95 17.00 -5.61
N VAL A 299 8.77 16.42 -6.78
CA VAL A 299 9.79 15.69 -7.52
C VAL A 299 9.98 16.31 -8.90
N TYR A 300 11.20 16.30 -9.37
CA TYR A 300 11.57 16.67 -10.73
C TYR A 300 11.76 15.42 -11.57
N TYR A 301 11.16 15.40 -12.76
CA TYR A 301 11.41 14.38 -13.76
C TYR A 301 12.55 14.84 -14.65
N ASP A 302 13.66 14.14 -14.60
CA ASP A 302 14.79 14.39 -15.49
C ASP A 302 14.51 13.70 -16.84
N PRO A 303 14.35 14.45 -17.93
CA PRO A 303 14.06 13.87 -19.23
C PRO A 303 15.22 13.07 -19.83
N ASP A 304 16.46 13.32 -19.43
CA ASP A 304 17.64 12.64 -19.94
C ASP A 304 17.80 11.25 -19.29
N THR A 305 17.67 11.18 -17.98
CA THR A 305 17.77 9.93 -17.21
C THR A 305 16.45 9.21 -17.12
N THR A 306 15.32 9.90 -17.30
CA THR A 306 13.94 9.42 -17.08
C THR A 306 13.65 8.94 -15.66
N VAL A 307 14.33 9.53 -14.67
CA VAL A 307 14.21 9.23 -13.24
C VAL A 307 13.55 10.42 -12.54
N LEU A 308 12.78 10.15 -11.48
CA LEU A 308 12.29 11.19 -10.57
C LEU A 308 13.29 11.43 -9.44
N GLU A 309 13.57 12.70 -9.19
CA GLU A 309 14.42 13.14 -8.11
C GLU A 309 13.64 14.07 -7.17
N GLU A 310 13.89 13.96 -5.86
CA GLU A 310 13.28 14.85 -4.89
C GLU A 310 13.83 16.27 -5.07
N VAL A 311 12.94 17.26 -5.18
CA VAL A 311 13.32 18.68 -5.20
C VAL A 311 13.55 19.14 -3.77
N SER A 312 14.80 19.36 -3.41
CA SER A 312 15.16 19.95 -2.12
C SER A 312 14.70 21.40 -2.06
N PHE A 313 13.69 21.70 -1.24
CA PHE A 313 13.41 23.11 -0.92
C PHE A 313 14.55 23.65 -0.07
N GLN A 314 15.34 24.53 -0.61
CA GLN A 314 16.15 25.43 0.23
C GLN A 314 15.16 26.36 0.95
N VAL A 315 14.98 26.15 2.25
CA VAL A 315 14.22 27.02 3.16
C VAL A 315 14.98 28.32 3.39
#